data_71f0d0d15704da2fbe0ef386aef8bfbd
#
_entry.id   71f0d0d15704da2fbe0ef386aef8bfbd
#
_cell.length_a   1.000
_cell.length_b   1.000
_cell.length_c   1.000
_cell.angle_alpha   90.00
_cell.angle_beta   90.00
_cell.angle_gamma   90.00
#
_symmetry.space_group_name_H-M   'P 1'
#
loop_
_entity.id
_entity.type
_entity.pdbx_description
1 polymer ?
#
loop_
_entity_poly.entity_id
_entity_poly.type
_entity_poly.pdbx_seq_one_letter_code
_entity_poly.pdbx_strand_id
1 'polypeptide(L)'
;GEGGPERTNRRFHYVSLGMPAKRLSTAFDSVTLYGNNPDFRPDIYGKIGNAGVSICCLDDMKKLYSGFELTDSMTSVSMTINGPAPMLLAYFMNAAIDQECEKYIFDNKLEVEVEKKIKDIYASKGIKRPEYQGEIPEGNNKLGLFLLGITGEKVLPQDIYNQISINTLSKVRGTVQADILKEDQAQNTCIFSTEFALRM
;
A
#
# COMPACT_ATOMS: atom_id res chain seq x y z
N GLY A 1 2.07 -5.92 -11.89
CA GLY A 1 3.05 -5.83 -10.79
C GLY A 1 3.96 -7.04 -10.75
N GLU A 2 5.13 -6.87 -10.18
CA GLU A 2 6.09 -7.94 -9.94
C GLU A 2 7.07 -7.57 -8.83
N GLY A 3 7.65 -8.56 -8.18
CA GLY A 3 8.65 -8.39 -7.13
C GLY A 3 8.09 -7.74 -5.87
N GLY A 4 8.95 -7.04 -5.15
CA GLY A 4 8.55 -6.22 -4.01
C GLY A 4 7.88 -4.90 -4.43
N PRO A 5 7.30 -4.17 -3.45
CA PRO A 5 6.56 -2.94 -3.72
C PRO A 5 7.41 -1.87 -4.42
N GLU A 6 8.68 -1.74 -4.05
CA GLU A 6 9.58 -0.74 -4.64
C GLU A 6 9.84 -0.99 -6.12
N ARG A 7 9.97 -2.27 -6.54
CA ARG A 7 10.18 -2.61 -7.96
C ARG A 7 8.97 -2.22 -8.79
N THR A 8 7.77 -2.52 -8.31
CA THR A 8 6.53 -2.13 -8.98
C THR A 8 6.31 -0.62 -8.94
N ASN A 9 6.65 0.06 -7.83
CA ASN A 9 6.61 1.52 -7.72
C ASN A 9 7.51 2.19 -8.78
N ARG A 10 8.77 1.75 -8.93
CA ARG A 10 9.67 2.26 -9.97
C ARG A 10 9.09 2.06 -11.37
N ARG A 11 8.49 0.91 -11.63
CA ARG A 11 7.83 0.64 -12.91
C ARG A 11 6.64 1.57 -13.15
N PHE A 12 5.80 1.81 -12.13
CA PHE A 12 4.68 2.74 -12.24
C PHE A 12 5.15 4.16 -12.58
N HIS A 13 6.18 4.65 -11.89
CA HIS A 13 6.74 5.97 -12.20
C HIS A 13 7.32 6.02 -13.61
N TYR A 14 8.08 5.03 -14.01
CA TYR A 14 8.66 4.97 -15.36
C TYR A 14 7.60 5.04 -16.46
N VAL A 15 6.52 4.25 -16.36
CA VAL A 15 5.49 4.20 -17.42
C VAL A 15 4.52 5.38 -17.37
N SER A 16 4.41 6.08 -16.24
CA SER A 16 3.49 7.22 -16.07
C SER A 16 4.17 8.58 -16.11
N LEU A 17 5.49 8.60 -16.33
CA LEU A 17 6.25 9.86 -16.40
C LEU A 17 5.69 10.77 -17.51
N GLY A 18 5.41 12.03 -17.16
CA GLY A 18 4.84 13.01 -18.09
C GLY A 18 3.34 12.82 -18.42
N MET A 19 2.70 11.76 -17.94
CA MET A 19 1.26 11.55 -18.14
C MET A 19 0.43 12.40 -17.17
N PRO A 20 -0.62 13.08 -17.64
CA PRO A 20 -1.49 13.86 -16.77
C PRO A 20 -2.31 12.99 -15.82
N ALA A 21 -2.78 11.82 -16.28
CA ALA A 21 -3.57 10.88 -15.49
C ALA A 21 -2.75 9.67 -15.08
N LYS A 22 -2.85 9.27 -13.81
CA LYS A 22 -2.19 8.11 -13.23
C LYS A 22 -3.22 6.98 -13.02
N ARG A 23 -3.11 5.91 -13.82
CA ARG A 23 -3.98 4.74 -13.74
C ARG A 23 -3.15 3.54 -13.25
N LEU A 24 -3.17 3.31 -11.94
CA LEU A 24 -2.29 2.36 -11.27
C LEU A 24 -3.00 1.00 -11.15
N SER A 25 -2.94 0.20 -12.21
CA SER A 25 -3.49 -1.15 -12.20
C SER A 25 -2.51 -2.12 -11.56
N THR A 26 -2.93 -2.74 -10.47
CA THR A 26 -2.08 -3.58 -9.62
C THR A 26 -2.60 -5.00 -9.57
N ALA A 27 -1.77 -5.95 -10.00
CA ALA A 27 -1.95 -7.38 -9.75
C ALA A 27 -1.03 -7.80 -8.61
N PHE A 28 -1.53 -8.63 -7.70
CA PHE A 28 -0.80 -9.16 -6.56
C PHE A 28 -0.33 -10.59 -6.84
N ASP A 29 0.79 -10.98 -6.20
CA ASP A 29 1.30 -12.34 -6.32
C ASP A 29 0.43 -13.35 -5.56
N SER A 30 0.67 -14.66 -5.79
CA SER A 30 -0.12 -15.70 -5.16
C SER A 30 0.08 -15.74 -3.64
N VAL A 31 1.22 -15.30 -3.12
CA VAL A 31 1.48 -15.26 -1.66
C VAL A 31 0.59 -14.21 -1.02
N THR A 32 0.46 -13.03 -1.63
CA THR A 32 -0.49 -11.99 -1.21
C THR A 32 -1.93 -12.44 -1.35
N LEU A 33 -2.28 -13.10 -2.48
CA LEU A 33 -3.62 -13.64 -2.73
C LEU A 33 -4.02 -14.70 -1.70
N TYR A 34 -3.06 -15.41 -1.12
CA TYR A 34 -3.29 -16.39 -0.06
C TYR A 34 -3.32 -15.79 1.35
N GLY A 35 -3.09 -14.50 1.50
CA GLY A 35 -2.97 -13.85 2.78
C GLY A 35 -1.75 -14.32 3.59
N ASN A 36 -0.73 -14.82 2.91
CA ASN A 36 0.51 -15.28 3.52
C ASN A 36 1.58 -14.19 3.53
N ASN A 37 2.47 -14.27 4.51
CA ASN A 37 3.68 -13.46 4.50
C ASN A 37 4.78 -14.14 3.65
N PRO A 38 5.62 -13.36 2.97
CA PRO A 38 6.79 -13.91 2.30
C PRO A 38 7.75 -14.52 3.33
N ASP A 39 8.28 -15.72 3.01
CA ASP A 39 9.20 -16.45 3.88
C ASP A 39 9.99 -17.48 3.04
N PHE A 40 11.07 -18.03 3.61
CA PHE A 40 11.84 -19.13 3.02
C PHE A 40 11.16 -20.47 3.29
N ARG A 41 10.11 -20.76 2.52
CA ARG A 41 9.34 -22.01 2.63
C ARG A 41 9.20 -22.69 1.27
N PRO A 42 9.23 -24.03 1.21
CA PRO A 42 9.11 -24.75 -0.06
C PRO A 42 7.78 -24.51 -0.80
N ASP A 43 6.68 -24.31 -0.07
CA ASP A 43 5.33 -24.13 -0.62
C ASP A 43 5.15 -22.81 -1.34
N ILE A 44 5.96 -21.79 -1.02
CA ILE A 44 5.93 -20.46 -1.67
C ILE A 44 7.21 -20.12 -2.44
N TYR A 45 8.13 -21.07 -2.54
CA TYR A 45 9.37 -20.89 -3.32
C TYR A 45 9.07 -20.51 -4.77
N GLY A 46 9.68 -19.45 -5.24
CA GLY A 46 9.49 -18.94 -6.59
C GLY A 46 8.13 -18.26 -6.85
N LYS A 47 7.26 -18.15 -5.85
CA LYS A 47 5.95 -17.48 -5.99
C LYS A 47 5.96 -16.04 -5.53
N ILE A 48 6.89 -15.66 -4.63
CA ILE A 48 7.01 -14.30 -4.11
C ILE A 48 7.38 -13.33 -5.22
N GLY A 49 6.53 -12.34 -5.47
CA GLY A 49 6.71 -11.35 -6.51
C GLY A 49 6.58 -11.87 -7.94
N ASN A 50 6.12 -13.11 -8.13
CA ASN A 50 5.91 -13.69 -9.45
C ASN A 50 4.47 -13.47 -9.91
N ALA A 51 4.31 -12.97 -11.14
CA ALA A 51 3.02 -12.61 -11.78
C ALA A 51 2.18 -11.57 -11.00
N GLY A 52 2.77 -10.90 -10.02
CA GLY A 52 2.15 -9.84 -9.23
C GLY A 52 3.11 -9.27 -8.21
N VAL A 53 2.73 -8.19 -7.57
CA VAL A 53 3.51 -7.59 -6.48
C VAL A 53 3.22 -8.27 -5.15
N SER A 54 4.26 -8.51 -4.35
CA SER A 54 4.13 -9.04 -3.00
C SER A 54 3.87 -7.91 -2.01
N ILE A 55 2.74 -7.97 -1.31
CA ILE A 55 2.32 -6.99 -0.30
C ILE A 55 1.87 -7.76 0.95
N CYS A 56 2.55 -7.60 2.06
CA CYS A 56 2.20 -8.28 3.30
C CYS A 56 1.87 -7.35 4.47
N CYS A 57 2.13 -6.05 4.33
CA CYS A 57 1.84 -5.08 5.37
C CYS A 57 1.51 -3.70 4.79
N LEU A 58 1.06 -2.79 5.67
CA LEU A 58 0.72 -1.42 5.29
C LEU A 58 1.92 -0.66 4.68
N ASP A 59 3.12 -0.86 5.22
CA ASP A 59 4.32 -0.20 4.71
C ASP A 59 4.65 -0.59 3.27
N ASP A 60 4.39 -1.83 2.88
CA ASP A 60 4.54 -2.26 1.49
C ASP A 60 3.56 -1.52 0.58
N MET A 61 2.32 -1.30 1.03
CA MET A 61 1.33 -0.52 0.28
C MET A 61 1.74 0.94 0.16
N LYS A 62 2.29 1.55 1.22
CA LYS A 62 2.84 2.91 1.20
C LYS A 62 3.98 3.03 0.19
N LYS A 63 4.92 2.08 0.18
CA LYS A 63 6.03 2.04 -0.78
C LYS A 63 5.54 1.86 -2.21
N LEU A 64 4.55 0.97 -2.42
CA LEU A 64 3.98 0.69 -3.73
C LEU A 64 3.42 1.95 -4.40
N TYR A 65 2.69 2.77 -3.66
CA TYR A 65 2.04 3.97 -4.17
C TYR A 65 2.77 5.27 -3.79
N SER A 66 3.99 5.19 -3.25
CA SER A 66 4.75 6.40 -2.91
C SER A 66 4.98 7.29 -4.13
N GLY A 67 4.89 8.60 -3.91
CA GLY A 67 5.04 9.61 -4.94
C GLY A 67 3.83 9.78 -5.88
N PHE A 68 2.77 8.99 -5.68
CA PHE A 68 1.47 9.18 -6.34
C PHE A 68 0.48 9.75 -5.33
N GLU A 69 -0.04 10.93 -5.62
CA GLU A 69 -1.07 11.54 -4.77
C GLU A 69 -2.40 10.81 -4.93
N LEU A 70 -2.76 9.98 -3.93
CA LEU A 70 -3.92 9.09 -4.02
C LEU A 70 -5.26 9.84 -3.92
N THR A 71 -5.26 11.08 -3.45
CA THR A 71 -6.45 11.96 -3.39
C THR A 71 -6.62 12.86 -4.61
N ASP A 72 -5.64 12.86 -5.52
CA ASP A 72 -5.74 13.62 -6.77
C ASP A 72 -6.83 13.03 -7.67
N SER A 73 -7.66 13.90 -8.25
CA SER A 73 -8.73 13.51 -9.16
C SER A 73 -8.23 12.80 -10.42
N MET A 74 -6.97 13.00 -10.81
CA MET A 74 -6.33 12.37 -11.97
C MET A 74 -5.62 11.05 -11.60
N THR A 75 -5.61 10.67 -10.33
CA THR A 75 -5.05 9.39 -9.85
C THR A 75 -6.17 8.40 -9.53
N SER A 76 -6.04 7.18 -10.01
CA SER A 76 -6.93 6.08 -9.62
C SER A 76 -6.16 4.77 -9.53
N VAL A 77 -6.55 3.92 -8.58
CA VAL A 77 -5.96 2.61 -8.35
C VAL A 77 -6.97 1.53 -8.70
N SER A 78 -6.52 0.49 -9.37
CA SER A 78 -7.31 -0.72 -9.61
C SER A 78 -6.56 -1.91 -9.06
N MET A 79 -7.15 -2.62 -8.11
CA MET A 79 -6.56 -3.77 -7.43
C MET A 79 -7.29 -5.04 -7.84
N THR A 80 -6.56 -5.96 -8.46
CA THR A 80 -7.06 -7.30 -8.78
C THR A 80 -6.61 -8.24 -7.68
N ILE A 81 -7.56 -8.63 -6.84
CA ILE A 81 -7.37 -9.45 -5.65
C ILE A 81 -8.66 -10.25 -5.43
N ASN A 82 -8.61 -11.30 -4.61
CA ASN A 82 -9.79 -12.13 -4.29
C ASN A 82 -10.01 -12.20 -2.78
N GLY A 83 -9.73 -13.32 -2.13
CA GLY A 83 -10.00 -13.54 -0.71
C GLY A 83 -9.51 -12.41 0.21
N PRO A 84 -8.26 -11.93 0.12
CA PRO A 84 -7.77 -10.85 0.98
C PRO A 84 -8.16 -9.43 0.52
N ALA A 85 -9.17 -9.27 -0.35
CA ALA A 85 -9.63 -7.96 -0.82
C ALA A 85 -9.92 -6.94 0.30
N PRO A 86 -10.59 -7.29 1.41
CA PRO A 86 -10.83 -6.35 2.51
C PRO A 86 -9.53 -5.86 3.15
N MET A 87 -8.52 -6.74 3.30
CA MET A 87 -7.22 -6.41 3.87
C MET A 87 -6.45 -5.44 2.97
N LEU A 88 -6.39 -5.72 1.67
CA LEU A 88 -5.68 -4.86 0.71
C LEU A 88 -6.38 -3.51 0.54
N LEU A 89 -7.72 -3.50 0.56
CA LEU A 89 -8.50 -2.26 0.57
C LEU A 89 -8.18 -1.42 1.82
N ALA A 90 -8.12 -2.05 3.00
CA ALA A 90 -7.74 -1.37 4.23
C ALA A 90 -6.32 -0.80 4.16
N TYR A 91 -5.35 -1.54 3.62
CA TYR A 91 -3.99 -1.02 3.41
C TYR A 91 -3.99 0.18 2.45
N PHE A 92 -4.73 0.12 1.35
CA PHE A 92 -4.84 1.23 0.40
C PHE A 92 -5.43 2.48 1.04
N MET A 93 -6.55 2.35 1.76
CA MET A 93 -7.20 3.46 2.46
C MET A 93 -6.26 4.09 3.50
N ASN A 94 -5.59 3.28 4.31
CA ASN A 94 -4.65 3.77 5.31
C ASN A 94 -3.39 4.40 4.69
N ALA A 95 -2.89 3.86 3.59
CA ALA A 95 -1.78 4.49 2.86
C ALA A 95 -2.16 5.89 2.34
N ALA A 96 -3.38 6.05 1.82
CA ALA A 96 -3.88 7.35 1.38
C ALA A 96 -4.06 8.33 2.55
N ILE A 97 -4.60 7.88 3.68
CA ILE A 97 -4.73 8.69 4.89
C ILE A 97 -3.36 9.16 5.37
N ASP A 98 -2.38 8.26 5.41
CA ASP A 98 -1.04 8.61 5.86
C ASP A 98 -0.34 9.59 4.90
N GLN A 99 -0.60 9.53 3.59
CA GLN A 99 -0.12 10.56 2.66
C GLN A 99 -0.69 11.95 3.00
N GLU A 100 -1.97 12.05 3.33
CA GLU A 100 -2.58 13.33 3.72
C GLU A 100 -2.09 13.78 5.11
N CYS A 101 -1.82 12.85 6.03
CA CYS A 101 -1.16 13.15 7.30
C CYS A 101 0.26 13.71 7.07
N GLU A 102 1.03 13.14 6.14
CA GLU A 102 2.35 13.68 5.77
C GLU A 102 2.26 15.10 5.24
N LYS A 103 1.33 15.39 4.34
CA LYS A 103 1.11 16.75 3.84
C LYS A 103 0.80 17.72 4.99
N TYR A 104 -0.12 17.34 5.89
CA TYR A 104 -0.46 18.14 7.06
C TYR A 104 0.78 18.41 7.94
N ILE A 105 1.62 17.40 8.17
CA ILE A 105 2.85 17.53 8.96
C ILE A 105 3.80 18.55 8.32
N PHE A 106 4.04 18.46 7.01
CA PHE A 106 4.93 19.37 6.30
C PHE A 106 4.35 20.79 6.19
N ASP A 107 3.07 20.93 5.89
CA ASP A 107 2.40 22.24 5.78
C ASP A 107 2.40 23.02 7.11
N ASN A 108 2.35 22.28 8.24
CA ASN A 108 2.38 22.88 9.58
C ASN A 108 3.78 22.88 10.20
N LYS A 109 4.83 22.49 9.45
CA LYS A 109 6.25 22.46 9.91
C LYS A 109 6.46 21.59 11.16
N LEU A 110 5.76 20.47 11.24
CA LEU A 110 5.82 19.52 12.36
C LEU A 110 6.83 18.38 12.14
N GLU A 111 7.51 18.34 11.00
CA GLU A 111 8.38 17.24 10.58
C GLU A 111 9.48 16.89 11.61
N VAL A 112 10.08 17.91 12.23
CA VAL A 112 11.15 17.71 13.23
C VAL A 112 10.59 17.05 14.50
N GLU A 113 9.44 17.52 14.97
CA GLU A 113 8.78 16.98 16.17
C GLU A 113 8.33 15.53 15.93
N VAL A 114 7.67 15.30 14.78
CA VAL A 114 7.17 13.97 14.40
C VAL A 114 8.33 13.00 14.20
N GLU A 115 9.40 13.40 13.52
CA GLU A 115 10.58 12.56 13.31
C GLU A 115 11.23 12.17 14.65
N LYS A 116 11.27 13.09 15.65
CA LYS A 116 11.72 12.77 16.99
C LYS A 116 10.83 11.72 17.64
N LYS A 117 9.50 11.88 17.60
CA LYS A 117 8.54 10.89 18.12
C LYS A 117 8.75 9.51 17.50
N ILE A 118 8.95 9.47 16.17
CA ILE A 118 9.19 8.21 15.45
C ILE A 118 10.49 7.56 15.96
N LYS A 119 11.58 8.30 16.05
CA LYS A 119 12.86 7.79 16.55
C LYS A 119 12.75 7.24 17.96
N ASP A 120 12.07 7.94 18.86
CA ASP A 120 11.86 7.50 20.24
C ASP A 120 11.06 6.18 20.30
N ILE A 121 10.01 6.04 19.47
CA ILE A 121 9.22 4.81 19.37
C ILE A 121 10.08 3.63 18.87
N TYR A 122 10.90 3.82 17.84
CA TYR A 122 11.74 2.76 17.32
C TYR A 122 12.90 2.40 18.25
N ALA A 123 13.49 3.41 18.91
CA ALA A 123 14.51 3.18 19.92
C ALA A 123 13.97 2.35 21.10
N SER A 124 12.74 2.64 21.56
CA SER A 124 12.12 1.88 22.65
C SER A 124 11.80 0.43 22.27
N LYS A 125 11.52 0.16 20.98
CA LYS A 125 11.25 -1.18 20.48
C LYS A 125 12.51 -1.98 20.14
N GLY A 126 13.67 -1.34 20.03
CA GLY A 126 14.93 -1.98 19.64
C GLY A 126 14.93 -2.59 18.23
N ILE A 127 14.10 -2.06 17.32
CA ILE A 127 13.98 -2.56 15.94
C ILE A 127 14.31 -1.45 14.93
N LYS A 128 14.76 -1.85 13.74
CA LYS A 128 15.04 -0.91 12.65
C LYS A 128 13.73 -0.44 12.02
N ARG A 129 13.63 0.87 11.76
CA ARG A 129 12.53 1.45 11.01
C ARG A 129 12.52 0.94 9.56
N PRO A 130 11.36 0.62 8.99
CA PRO A 130 11.24 0.29 7.57
C PRO A 130 11.72 1.43 6.67
N GLU A 131 12.37 1.06 5.57
CA GLU A 131 12.90 2.00 4.60
C GLU A 131 12.50 1.56 3.18
N TYR A 132 12.44 2.51 2.25
CA TYR A 132 12.30 2.21 0.83
C TYR A 132 13.64 1.65 0.31
N GLN A 133 13.60 0.48 -0.33
CA GLN A 133 14.80 -0.20 -0.80
C GLN A 133 15.14 0.19 -2.24
N GLY A 134 16.41 0.60 -2.45
CA GLY A 134 16.93 1.02 -3.73
C GLY A 134 16.70 2.49 -4.04
N GLU A 135 16.93 2.86 -5.28
CA GLU A 135 16.82 4.25 -5.71
C GLU A 135 15.36 4.70 -5.84
N ILE A 136 15.11 5.94 -5.42
CA ILE A 136 13.84 6.62 -5.64
C ILE A 136 13.74 6.98 -7.14
N PRO A 137 12.68 6.54 -7.84
CA PRO A 137 12.57 6.80 -9.27
C PRO A 137 12.28 8.28 -9.57
N GLU A 138 12.63 8.71 -10.78
CA GLU A 138 12.22 10.00 -11.30
C GLU A 138 10.70 10.15 -11.23
N GLY A 139 10.23 11.34 -10.84
CA GLY A 139 8.81 11.63 -10.64
C GLY A 139 8.24 11.19 -9.29
N ASN A 140 9.01 10.51 -8.45
CA ASN A 140 8.60 10.17 -7.08
C ASN A 140 9.09 11.25 -6.10
N ASN A 141 8.18 12.05 -5.58
CA ASN A 141 8.45 13.12 -4.61
C ASN A 141 8.53 12.61 -3.15
N LYS A 142 8.58 11.30 -2.94
CA LYS A 142 8.63 10.62 -1.64
C LYS A 142 7.34 10.69 -0.79
N LEU A 143 6.25 11.23 -1.30
CA LEU A 143 4.96 11.21 -0.60
C LEU A 143 4.57 9.77 -0.23
N GLY A 144 4.23 9.52 1.02
CA GLY A 144 3.92 8.21 1.57
C GLY A 144 5.12 7.48 2.20
N LEU A 145 6.32 8.07 2.20
CA LEU A 145 7.52 7.45 2.78
C LEU A 145 7.93 8.02 4.16
N PHE A 146 7.45 9.22 4.50
CA PHE A 146 7.81 9.84 5.77
C PHE A 146 7.22 9.11 6.97
N LEU A 147 6.04 8.51 6.83
CA LEU A 147 5.39 7.72 7.89
C LEU A 147 5.60 6.20 7.73
N LEU A 148 6.68 5.74 7.08
CA LEU A 148 7.01 4.31 7.09
C LEU A 148 7.24 3.81 8.51
N GLY A 149 6.61 2.68 8.82
CA GLY A 149 6.66 2.01 10.11
C GLY A 149 5.72 2.57 11.18
N ILE A 150 5.00 3.66 10.88
CA ILE A 150 4.04 4.27 11.80
C ILE A 150 2.84 4.83 11.02
N THR A 151 1.72 5.04 11.69
CA THR A 151 0.54 5.69 11.11
C THR A 151 0.37 7.11 11.62
N GLY A 152 -0.31 7.96 10.87
CA GLY A 152 -0.63 9.33 11.27
C GLY A 152 -1.36 9.41 12.63
N GLU A 153 -2.19 8.40 12.93
CA GLU A 153 -2.88 8.28 14.22
C GLU A 153 -1.95 8.30 15.44
N LYS A 154 -0.73 7.78 15.30
CA LYS A 154 0.24 7.70 16.39
C LYS A 154 1.04 8.98 16.61
N VAL A 155 1.05 9.89 15.65
CA VAL A 155 1.89 11.08 15.67
C VAL A 155 1.11 12.38 15.68
N LEU A 156 -0.14 12.38 15.22
CA LEU A 156 -1.03 13.54 15.21
C LEU A 156 -2.09 13.48 16.32
N PRO A 157 -2.65 14.64 16.76
CA PRO A 157 -3.83 14.67 17.60
C PRO A 157 -5.00 13.91 16.97
N GLN A 158 -5.80 13.23 17.79
CA GLN A 158 -6.86 12.33 17.32
C GLN A 158 -7.95 13.07 16.50
N ASP A 159 -8.31 14.28 16.88
CA ASP A 159 -9.28 15.12 16.17
C ASP A 159 -8.78 15.48 14.77
N ILE A 160 -7.52 15.87 14.64
CA ILE A 160 -6.87 16.17 13.36
C ILE A 160 -6.81 14.91 12.48
N TYR A 161 -6.35 13.79 13.04
CA TYR A 161 -6.32 12.53 12.32
C TYR A 161 -7.70 12.11 11.81
N ASN A 162 -8.74 12.20 12.64
CA ASN A 162 -10.11 11.86 12.26
C ASN A 162 -10.61 12.74 11.12
N GLN A 163 -10.35 14.04 11.17
CA GLN A 163 -10.74 14.96 10.11
C GLN A 163 -10.03 14.66 8.79
N ILE A 164 -8.71 14.41 8.84
CA ILE A 164 -7.92 13.99 7.67
C ILE A 164 -8.48 12.69 7.09
N SER A 165 -8.76 11.70 7.93
CA SER A 165 -9.28 10.39 7.50
C SER A 165 -10.61 10.52 6.76
N ILE A 166 -11.57 11.26 7.30
CA ILE A 166 -12.88 11.48 6.66
C ILE A 166 -12.71 12.17 5.31
N ASN A 167 -11.92 13.24 5.27
CA ASN A 167 -11.67 13.98 4.04
C ASN A 167 -10.96 13.14 2.98
N THR A 168 -9.98 12.34 3.38
CA THR A 168 -9.23 11.45 2.48
C THR A 168 -10.15 10.42 1.85
N LEU A 169 -10.91 9.69 2.68
CA LEU A 169 -11.80 8.63 2.21
C LEU A 169 -12.90 9.13 1.28
N SER A 170 -13.27 10.40 1.36
CA SER A 170 -14.22 11.02 0.41
C SER A 170 -13.63 11.33 -0.96
N LYS A 171 -12.29 11.35 -1.10
CA LYS A 171 -11.59 11.77 -2.31
C LYS A 171 -10.90 10.63 -3.06
N VAL A 172 -10.42 9.59 -2.35
CA VAL A 172 -9.72 8.47 -2.97
C VAL A 172 -10.58 7.78 -4.02
N ARG A 173 -9.93 7.37 -5.13
CA ARG A 173 -10.60 6.71 -6.25
C ARG A 173 -9.90 5.41 -6.59
N GLY A 174 -10.69 4.37 -6.73
CA GLY A 174 -10.17 3.08 -7.10
C GLY A 174 -11.24 2.02 -7.19
N THR A 175 -10.82 0.86 -7.64
CA THR A 175 -11.62 -0.36 -7.66
C THR A 175 -10.87 -1.48 -6.99
N VAL A 176 -11.58 -2.30 -6.24
CA VAL A 176 -11.09 -3.56 -5.69
C VAL A 176 -11.93 -4.67 -6.29
N GLN A 177 -11.28 -5.54 -7.03
CA GLN A 177 -11.95 -6.68 -7.65
C GLN A 177 -11.74 -7.92 -6.78
N ALA A 178 -12.82 -8.40 -6.17
CA ALA A 178 -12.92 -9.73 -5.60
C ALA A 178 -13.76 -10.59 -6.55
N ASP A 179 -13.10 -11.33 -7.44
CA ASP A 179 -13.78 -12.14 -8.46
C ASP A 179 -14.01 -13.56 -7.96
N ILE A 180 -15.14 -13.76 -7.30
CA ILE A 180 -15.50 -15.00 -6.62
C ILE A 180 -15.66 -16.16 -7.60
N LEU A 181 -16.30 -15.91 -8.73
CA LEU A 181 -16.55 -16.95 -9.75
C LEU A 181 -15.28 -17.33 -10.49
N LYS A 182 -14.38 -16.38 -10.73
CA LYS A 182 -13.09 -16.63 -11.36
C LYS A 182 -12.14 -17.37 -10.42
N GLU A 183 -12.25 -17.16 -9.12
CA GLU A 183 -11.47 -17.89 -8.12
C GLU A 183 -11.80 -19.38 -8.13
N ASP A 184 -13.06 -19.74 -8.39
CA ASP A 184 -13.53 -21.12 -8.53
C ASP A 184 -13.11 -21.77 -9.85
N GLN A 185 -12.66 -20.98 -10.83
CA GLN A 185 -12.10 -21.46 -12.08
C GLN A 185 -10.60 -21.73 -11.93
N ALA A 186 -10.20 -22.94 -12.22
CA ALA A 186 -8.88 -23.59 -12.31
C ALA A 186 -7.59 -22.74 -12.57
N GLN A 187 -7.47 -21.55 -11.99
CA GLN A 187 -6.24 -20.74 -12.08
C GLN A 187 -5.26 -20.97 -10.92
N ASN A 188 -5.31 -22.13 -10.24
CA ASN A 188 -4.49 -22.45 -9.06
C ASN A 188 -4.60 -21.47 -7.90
N THR A 189 -5.65 -20.67 -7.84
CA THR A 189 -5.91 -19.67 -6.81
C THR A 189 -7.17 -19.98 -5.98
N CYS A 190 -7.80 -21.11 -6.21
CA CYS A 190 -8.99 -21.58 -5.46
C CYS A 190 -8.62 -21.98 -4.04
N ILE A 191 -8.52 -21.01 -3.14
CA ILE A 191 -8.12 -21.22 -1.75
C ILE A 191 -9.32 -21.29 -0.84
N PHE A 192 -10.36 -20.56 -1.21
CA PHE A 192 -11.58 -20.46 -0.43
C PHE A 192 -12.70 -21.18 -1.16
N SER A 193 -13.58 -21.85 -0.40
CA SER A 193 -14.79 -22.39 -0.97
C SER A 193 -15.66 -21.26 -1.51
N THR A 194 -16.42 -21.54 -2.58
CA THR A 194 -17.37 -20.57 -3.16
C THR A 194 -18.32 -20.02 -2.11
N GLU A 195 -18.78 -20.86 -1.17
CA GLU A 195 -19.64 -20.44 -0.08
C GLU A 195 -18.96 -19.41 0.84
N PHE A 196 -17.69 -19.64 1.21
CA PHE A 196 -16.93 -18.69 2.02
C PHE A 196 -16.72 -17.37 1.28
N ALA A 197 -16.33 -17.42 0.01
CA ALA A 197 -16.08 -16.24 -0.80
C ALA A 197 -17.35 -15.40 -1.04
N LEU A 198 -18.53 -16.04 -1.15
CA LEU A 198 -19.81 -15.36 -1.26
C LEU A 198 -20.28 -14.68 0.04
N ARG A 199 -19.76 -15.11 1.19
CA ARG A 199 -20.09 -14.54 2.50
C ARG A 199 -19.16 -13.40 2.93
N MET A 200 -18.01 -13.27 2.28
CA MET A 200 -17.06 -12.17 2.48
C MET A 200 -17.50 -10.89 1.77
#